data_39c925ef316c89cb5a73106c0302aeb0
#
_entry.id   39c925ef316c89cb5a73106c0302aeb0
#
_cell.length_a   1.000
_cell.length_b   1.000
_cell.length_c   1.000
_cell.angle_alpha   90.00
_cell.angle_beta   90.00
_cell.angle_gamma   90.00
#
_symmetry.space_group_name_H-M   'P 1'
#
loop_
_entity.id
_entity.type
_entity.pdbx_description
1 polymer ?
#
loop_
_entity_poly.entity_id
_entity_poly.type
_entity_poly.pdbx_seq_one_letter_code
_entity_poly.pdbx_strand_id
1 'polypeptide(L)'
;MFTDMVGYTTLGQRDESLSLALVEEQRKLIRPILRRHGGREVKTIGDAFLVEFRNALDAVRCAYDIQRASREFNISQSSDERIRLRVGLHVGDIVEESGGDILGDAVNVASRIEPLAEEGGVCLTRQVYDQVQNKFDLPIESLGTKVLKNVGVPVEVYRMMMPWGGSRTSLTTRLDRTRVAVLPFANMSPDPADEYFADGMTEELIDRLAQVKEIEVIARTSVMSYKGEKKKASQMAKELDVGSLVEGSVRKAGSRIRVTAQLINGATEGHLWSSHYDGSLDDIFAVQSEIAEKVAGELKIQLLQSEKKTIEKKPTENIEAYNDFLRGRELYREGSEASLLQALKLFEKAVELDPSFARAHIGVAECHQWLANFGYEPWDVMLPVVKASLERALELDPSLAEAHASLAMLHLHEDDLAGEEAEARKALELNPSLPEAYSVLFDVASIKGETEEMMRDIETAYRLDPIRPRYISLLGHAYFSTGREQDALEHWRKTEHLAPADTYRNMTDYYLSKGDIAKARELHAKFEKLEPTHAWVTYMGGFIDAMAGDREKAFLAIRKIEERNMGPIAYNYIAYIYHALGDMDRYFEYLNRAMEEHAGPFITYVMYSPLLAKAREDPRYKELVEKLRR
;
A
#
# COMPACT_ATOMS: atom_id res chain seq x y z
N MET A 1 2.35 -11.05 34.96
CA MET A 1 2.56 -9.91 34.04
C MET A 1 3.57 -8.96 34.66
N PHE A 2 4.53 -8.52 33.88
CA PHE A 2 5.49 -7.48 34.24
C PHE A 2 5.41 -6.34 33.22
N THR A 3 5.43 -5.09 33.66
CA THR A 3 5.42 -3.92 32.76
C THR A 3 6.52 -2.96 33.15
N ASP A 4 7.05 -2.24 32.18
CA ASP A 4 8.11 -1.24 32.39
C ASP A 4 7.93 -0.06 31.43
N MET A 5 8.37 1.16 31.84
CA MET A 5 8.28 2.37 31.00
C MET A 5 9.60 2.62 30.29
N VAL A 6 9.54 2.68 28.98
CA VAL A 6 10.71 2.92 28.14
C VAL A 6 11.27 4.32 28.38
N GLY A 7 12.56 4.39 28.67
CA GLY A 7 13.28 5.65 28.81
C GLY A 7 13.12 6.36 30.16
N TYR A 8 12.41 5.78 31.12
CA TYR A 8 12.16 6.39 32.44
C TYR A 8 13.45 6.83 33.16
N THR A 9 14.46 5.94 33.25
CA THR A 9 15.73 6.25 33.91
C THR A 9 16.47 7.42 33.25
N THR A 10 16.46 7.48 31.93
CA THR A 10 17.09 8.56 31.15
C THR A 10 16.33 9.89 31.33
N LEU A 11 15.00 9.82 31.36
CA LEU A 11 14.16 10.98 31.62
C LEU A 11 14.37 11.52 33.03
N GLY A 12 14.42 10.64 34.03
CA GLY A 12 14.68 11.02 35.43
C GLY A 12 16.01 11.70 35.64
N GLN A 13 17.05 11.34 34.90
CA GLN A 13 18.34 12.04 34.90
C GLN A 13 18.30 13.43 34.28
N ARG A 14 17.36 13.66 33.32
CA ARG A 14 17.21 14.93 32.61
C ARG A 14 16.19 15.84 33.27
N ASP A 15 15.06 15.30 33.69
CA ASP A 15 13.93 15.99 34.33
C ASP A 15 13.19 15.06 35.30
N GLU A 16 13.56 15.14 36.58
CA GLU A 16 13.01 14.32 37.65
C GLU A 16 11.52 14.64 37.88
N SER A 17 11.13 15.91 37.77
CA SER A 17 9.74 16.33 38.01
C SER A 17 8.79 15.75 36.94
N LEU A 18 9.20 15.80 35.68
CA LEU A 18 8.44 15.22 34.57
C LEU A 18 8.34 13.69 34.69
N SER A 19 9.45 13.03 35.06
CA SER A 19 9.46 11.57 35.20
C SER A 19 8.51 11.10 36.30
N LEU A 20 8.46 11.79 37.45
CA LEU A 20 7.51 11.50 38.53
C LEU A 20 6.04 11.76 38.11
N ALA A 21 5.78 12.83 37.39
CA ALA A 21 4.45 13.12 36.85
C ALA A 21 3.96 12.02 35.91
N LEU A 22 4.83 11.54 35.02
CA LEU A 22 4.49 10.45 34.08
C LEU A 22 4.19 9.13 34.81
N VAL A 23 4.92 8.79 35.87
CA VAL A 23 4.61 7.59 36.68
C VAL A 23 3.22 7.73 37.35
N GLU A 24 2.84 8.90 37.82
CA GLU A 24 1.52 9.10 38.39
C GLU A 24 0.41 8.99 37.32
N GLU A 25 0.63 9.54 36.12
CA GLU A 25 -0.32 9.36 34.99
C GLU A 25 -0.39 7.89 34.54
N GLN A 26 0.74 7.19 34.46
CA GLN A 26 0.79 5.76 34.18
C GLN A 26 -0.06 4.97 35.21
N ARG A 27 0.09 5.28 36.49
CA ARG A 27 -0.68 4.60 37.58
C ARG A 27 -2.19 4.86 37.45
N LYS A 28 -2.58 6.09 37.13
CA LYS A 28 -3.98 6.44 36.90
C LYS A 28 -4.56 5.70 35.70
N LEU A 29 -3.77 5.49 34.66
CA LEU A 29 -4.17 4.81 33.44
C LEU A 29 -4.26 3.29 33.65
N ILE A 30 -3.27 2.65 34.29
CA ILE A 30 -3.14 1.19 34.38
C ILE A 30 -4.10 0.60 35.45
N ARG A 31 -4.21 1.20 36.64
CA ARG A 31 -4.96 0.60 37.76
C ARG A 31 -6.43 0.33 37.50
N PRO A 32 -7.19 1.19 36.80
CA PRO A 32 -8.57 0.87 36.42
C PRO A 32 -8.67 -0.33 35.49
N ILE A 33 -7.70 -0.50 34.57
CA ILE A 33 -7.64 -1.61 33.62
C ILE A 33 -7.33 -2.91 34.34
N LEU A 34 -6.36 -2.91 35.27
CA LEU A 34 -6.07 -4.08 36.11
C LEU A 34 -7.32 -4.58 36.83
N ARG A 35 -8.07 -3.67 37.48
CA ARG A 35 -9.31 -4.04 38.21
C ARG A 35 -10.36 -4.63 37.28
N ARG A 36 -10.51 -4.10 36.05
CA ARG A 36 -11.47 -4.60 35.07
C ARG A 36 -11.19 -6.04 34.67
N HIS A 37 -9.91 -6.41 34.56
CA HIS A 37 -9.46 -7.73 34.14
C HIS A 37 -9.09 -8.66 35.32
N GLY A 38 -9.43 -8.30 36.57
CA GLY A 38 -9.14 -9.10 37.73
C GLY A 38 -7.66 -9.27 38.06
N GLY A 39 -6.81 -8.32 37.61
CA GLY A 39 -5.40 -8.29 37.93
C GLY A 39 -5.15 -7.78 39.35
N ARG A 40 -4.37 -8.51 40.14
CA ARG A 40 -3.87 -8.11 41.46
C ARG A 40 -2.51 -7.40 41.27
N GLU A 41 -2.45 -6.11 41.55
CA GLU A 41 -1.19 -5.37 41.69
C GLU A 41 -0.44 -5.93 42.91
N VAL A 42 0.66 -6.63 42.68
CA VAL A 42 1.50 -7.19 43.73
C VAL A 42 2.40 -6.12 44.31
N LYS A 43 3.16 -5.46 43.44
CA LYS A 43 4.01 -4.32 43.79
C LYS A 43 4.35 -3.48 42.56
N THR A 44 4.80 -2.24 42.82
CA THR A 44 5.49 -1.38 41.85
C THR A 44 6.97 -1.26 42.22
N ILE A 45 7.81 -1.23 41.19
CA ILE A 45 9.26 -1.07 41.31
C ILE A 45 9.64 0.12 40.42
N GLY A 46 9.66 1.34 40.98
CA GLY A 46 9.76 2.56 40.20
C GLY A 46 8.52 2.75 39.31
N ASP A 47 8.72 2.66 38.00
CA ASP A 47 7.71 2.72 36.94
C ASP A 47 7.18 1.34 36.52
N ALA A 48 7.79 0.27 37.00
CA ALA A 48 7.40 -1.10 36.66
C ALA A 48 6.25 -1.62 37.54
N PHE A 49 5.30 -2.37 36.95
CA PHE A 49 4.26 -3.10 37.68
C PHE A 49 4.49 -4.60 37.63
N LEU A 50 4.40 -5.25 38.78
CA LEU A 50 4.26 -6.69 38.90
C LEU A 50 2.80 -7.02 39.22
N VAL A 51 2.13 -7.75 38.32
CA VAL A 51 0.69 -8.05 38.41
C VAL A 51 0.43 -9.55 38.27
N GLU A 52 -0.39 -10.08 39.14
CA GLU A 52 -0.85 -11.45 39.11
C GLU A 52 -2.26 -11.56 38.53
N PHE A 53 -2.52 -12.63 37.76
CA PHE A 53 -3.83 -12.96 37.20
C PHE A 53 -4.18 -14.42 37.47
N ARG A 54 -5.47 -14.72 37.58
CA ARG A 54 -5.95 -16.08 37.78
C ARG A 54 -5.84 -16.97 36.55
N ASN A 55 -5.80 -16.37 35.35
CA ASN A 55 -5.65 -17.10 34.10
C ASN A 55 -4.89 -16.25 33.05
N ALA A 56 -4.37 -16.92 32.04
CA ALA A 56 -3.57 -16.29 31.00
C ALA A 56 -4.40 -15.36 30.08
N LEU A 57 -5.68 -15.68 29.82
CA LEU A 57 -6.50 -14.91 28.91
C LEU A 57 -6.82 -13.51 29.45
N ASP A 58 -7.12 -13.40 30.75
CA ASP A 58 -7.36 -12.12 31.40
C ASP A 58 -6.08 -11.27 31.42
N ALA A 59 -4.90 -11.89 31.61
CA ALA A 59 -3.62 -11.21 31.54
C ALA A 59 -3.33 -10.66 30.14
N VAL A 60 -3.63 -11.43 29.09
CA VAL A 60 -3.42 -11.02 27.70
C VAL A 60 -4.37 -9.88 27.31
N ARG A 61 -5.66 -9.98 27.68
CA ARG A 61 -6.65 -8.91 27.44
C ARG A 61 -6.30 -7.63 28.19
N CYS A 62 -5.83 -7.77 29.42
CA CYS A 62 -5.37 -6.64 30.22
C CYS A 62 -4.16 -5.95 29.58
N ALA A 63 -3.17 -6.70 29.13
CA ALA A 63 -1.99 -6.18 28.46
C ALA A 63 -2.35 -5.42 27.16
N TYR A 64 -3.28 -5.96 26.39
CA TYR A 64 -3.82 -5.29 25.21
C TYR A 64 -4.49 -3.96 25.54
N ASP A 65 -5.42 -3.95 26.51
CA ASP A 65 -6.13 -2.75 26.93
C ASP A 65 -5.20 -1.68 27.53
N ILE A 66 -4.15 -2.10 28.25
CA ILE A 66 -3.09 -1.17 28.72
C ILE A 66 -2.39 -0.50 27.56
N GLN A 67 -1.95 -1.25 26.56
CA GLN A 67 -1.25 -0.68 25.41
C GLN A 67 -2.16 0.23 24.58
N ARG A 68 -3.45 -0.14 24.39
CA ARG A 68 -4.45 0.71 23.73
C ARG A 68 -4.64 2.02 24.48
N ALA A 69 -4.85 1.99 25.79
CA ALA A 69 -5.05 3.18 26.60
C ALA A 69 -3.81 4.08 26.66
N SER A 70 -2.60 3.49 26.71
CA SER A 70 -1.34 4.25 26.63
C SER A 70 -1.22 4.96 25.28
N ARG A 71 -1.60 4.32 24.19
CA ARG A 71 -1.63 4.93 22.86
C ARG A 71 -2.64 6.07 22.79
N GLU A 72 -3.86 5.86 23.25
CA GLU A 72 -4.91 6.89 23.28
C GLU A 72 -4.44 8.13 24.09
N PHE A 73 -3.84 7.90 25.26
CA PHE A 73 -3.23 8.96 26.07
C PHE A 73 -2.16 9.73 25.28
N ASN A 74 -1.28 9.02 24.58
CA ASN A 74 -0.15 9.58 23.87
C ASN A 74 -0.52 10.42 22.63
N ILE A 75 -1.77 10.34 22.12
CA ILE A 75 -2.22 11.12 20.95
C ILE A 75 -2.09 12.63 21.18
N SER A 76 -2.39 13.09 22.38
CA SER A 76 -2.37 14.53 22.73
C SER A 76 -1.06 14.98 23.39
N GLN A 77 -0.08 14.09 23.62
CA GLN A 77 1.13 14.38 24.38
C GLN A 77 2.32 14.71 23.48
N SER A 78 3.18 15.63 23.95
CA SER A 78 4.50 15.85 23.34
C SER A 78 5.39 14.59 23.43
N SER A 79 6.47 14.52 22.66
CA SER A 79 7.35 13.34 22.63
C SER A 79 7.88 12.93 23.99
N ASP A 80 8.15 13.89 24.86
CA ASP A 80 8.74 13.70 26.18
C ASP A 80 7.70 13.37 27.26
N GLU A 81 6.42 13.64 27.01
CA GLU A 81 5.29 13.36 27.91
C GLU A 81 4.58 12.03 27.57
N ARG A 82 5.08 11.24 26.64
CA ARG A 82 4.46 9.98 26.22
C ARG A 82 4.76 8.85 27.19
N ILE A 83 3.73 8.09 27.54
CA ILE A 83 3.83 6.83 28.29
C ILE A 83 4.06 5.69 27.32
N ARG A 84 5.28 5.18 27.24
CA ARG A 84 5.66 4.07 26.37
C ARG A 84 5.97 2.84 27.21
N LEU A 85 5.12 1.83 27.11
CA LEU A 85 5.21 0.64 27.97
C LEU A 85 5.69 -0.58 27.19
N ARG A 86 6.40 -1.46 27.87
CA ARG A 86 6.62 -2.86 27.48
C ARG A 86 5.92 -3.78 28.44
N VAL A 87 5.42 -4.91 27.96
CA VAL A 87 4.73 -5.89 28.79
C VAL A 87 5.28 -7.29 28.53
N GLY A 88 5.61 -8.00 29.60
CA GLY A 88 6.00 -9.40 29.59
C GLY A 88 4.97 -10.28 30.32
N LEU A 89 4.52 -11.37 29.66
CA LEU A 89 3.54 -12.31 30.20
C LEU A 89 4.12 -13.72 30.32
N HIS A 90 4.07 -14.31 31.50
CA HIS A 90 4.47 -15.69 31.72
C HIS A 90 3.50 -16.39 32.67
N VAL A 91 3.34 -17.70 32.49
CA VAL A 91 2.59 -18.61 33.38
C VAL A 91 3.57 -19.58 34.02
N GLY A 92 3.59 -19.62 35.35
CA GLY A 92 4.42 -20.52 36.14
C GLY A 92 4.08 -20.45 37.62
N ASP A 93 4.69 -21.33 38.39
CA ASP A 93 4.45 -21.40 39.82
C ASP A 93 5.07 -20.20 40.57
N ILE A 94 4.37 -19.71 41.56
CA ILE A 94 4.78 -18.62 42.43
C ILE A 94 4.64 -19.04 43.91
N VAL A 95 5.48 -18.44 44.72
CA VAL A 95 5.41 -18.56 46.19
C VAL A 95 4.98 -17.20 46.74
N GLU A 96 3.88 -17.17 47.48
CA GLU A 96 3.41 -15.95 48.13
C GLU A 96 4.00 -15.86 49.55
N GLU A 97 4.64 -14.73 49.83
CA GLU A 97 5.20 -14.43 51.14
C GLU A 97 4.11 -13.86 52.09
N SER A 98 4.36 -13.93 53.42
CA SER A 98 3.44 -13.43 54.42
C SER A 98 3.06 -11.95 54.31
N GLY A 99 3.78 -11.18 53.52
CA GLY A 99 3.51 -9.78 53.19
C GLY A 99 2.72 -9.54 51.89
N GLY A 100 2.29 -10.61 51.20
CA GLY A 100 1.56 -10.53 49.93
C GLY A 100 2.42 -10.33 48.68
N ASP A 101 3.76 -10.32 48.84
CA ASP A 101 4.74 -10.34 47.72
C ASP A 101 4.80 -11.76 47.11
N ILE A 102 5.19 -11.82 45.84
CA ILE A 102 5.36 -13.10 45.15
C ILE A 102 6.80 -13.28 44.69
N LEU A 103 7.31 -14.48 44.90
CA LEU A 103 8.64 -14.91 44.48
C LEU A 103 8.52 -16.15 43.60
N GLY A 104 9.54 -16.40 42.82
CA GLY A 104 9.63 -17.60 41.99
C GLY A 104 10.20 -17.34 40.61
N ASP A 105 10.55 -18.43 39.93
CA ASP A 105 11.13 -18.39 38.60
C ASP A 105 10.18 -17.71 37.57
N ALA A 106 8.88 -17.85 37.79
CA ALA A 106 7.86 -17.20 36.93
C ALA A 106 7.96 -15.67 36.91
N VAL A 107 8.27 -15.04 38.05
CA VAL A 107 8.50 -13.59 38.15
C VAL A 107 9.75 -13.18 37.36
N ASN A 108 10.83 -13.98 37.50
CA ASN A 108 12.07 -13.73 36.77
C ASN A 108 11.87 -13.85 35.26
N VAL A 109 11.18 -14.89 34.78
CA VAL A 109 10.89 -15.07 33.35
C VAL A 109 10.09 -13.90 32.83
N ALA A 110 8.98 -13.48 33.48
CA ALA A 110 8.15 -12.37 33.06
C ALA A 110 8.96 -11.06 32.92
N SER A 111 9.82 -10.75 33.88
CA SER A 111 10.70 -9.57 33.88
C SER A 111 11.82 -9.64 32.82
N ARG A 112 12.19 -10.85 32.36
CA ARG A 112 13.23 -11.03 31.32
C ARG A 112 12.70 -11.04 29.90
N ILE A 113 11.42 -11.38 29.71
CA ILE A 113 10.79 -11.30 28.39
C ILE A 113 10.20 -9.92 28.12
N GLU A 114 9.89 -9.11 29.15
CA GLU A 114 9.40 -7.74 28.98
C GLU A 114 10.33 -6.90 28.10
N PRO A 115 11.67 -6.85 28.32
CA PRO A 115 12.58 -6.06 27.47
C PRO A 115 12.68 -6.56 26.02
N LEU A 116 12.17 -7.76 25.74
CA LEU A 116 12.09 -8.28 24.37
C LEU A 116 10.88 -7.71 23.61
N ALA A 117 9.95 -7.07 24.31
CA ALA A 117 8.85 -6.36 23.70
C ALA A 117 9.32 -5.03 23.12
N GLU A 118 8.75 -4.66 21.96
CA GLU A 118 8.91 -3.32 21.41
C GLU A 118 8.16 -2.27 22.26
N GLU A 119 8.44 -1.00 22.06
CA GLU A 119 7.65 0.08 22.69
C GLU A 119 6.18 -0.04 22.30
N GLY A 120 5.28 -0.08 23.27
CA GLY A 120 3.86 -0.33 23.04
C GLY A 120 3.51 -1.79 22.74
N GLY A 121 4.48 -2.71 22.88
CA GLY A 121 4.32 -4.13 22.57
C GLY A 121 4.11 -5.03 23.79
N VAL A 122 3.75 -6.29 23.52
CA VAL A 122 3.56 -7.36 24.53
C VAL A 122 4.30 -8.62 24.08
N CYS A 123 5.18 -9.13 24.93
CA CYS A 123 5.81 -10.44 24.76
C CYS A 123 5.20 -11.46 25.73
N LEU A 124 5.11 -12.71 25.27
CA LEU A 124 4.56 -13.80 26.05
C LEU A 124 5.35 -15.09 25.81
N THR A 125 5.36 -15.97 26.81
CA THR A 125 5.99 -17.28 26.67
C THR A 125 5.08 -18.31 26.02
N ARG A 126 5.67 -19.44 25.57
CA ARG A 126 4.95 -20.59 25.01
C ARG A 126 3.77 -21.03 25.89
N GLN A 127 3.97 -21.07 27.22
CA GLN A 127 2.94 -21.47 28.17
C GLN A 127 1.71 -20.55 28.16
N VAL A 128 1.90 -19.23 27.93
CA VAL A 128 0.80 -18.27 27.74
C VAL A 128 0.17 -18.49 26.37
N TYR A 129 0.99 -18.58 25.32
CA TYR A 129 0.52 -18.78 23.94
C TYR A 129 -0.42 -19.98 23.82
N ASP A 130 -0.01 -21.15 24.35
CA ASP A 130 -0.81 -22.39 24.28
C ASP A 130 -2.18 -22.27 24.94
N GLN A 131 -2.34 -21.37 25.93
CA GLN A 131 -3.60 -21.15 26.62
C GLN A 131 -4.53 -20.17 25.91
N VAL A 132 -4.00 -19.29 25.03
CA VAL A 132 -4.76 -18.17 24.47
C VAL A 132 -4.91 -18.21 22.94
N GLN A 133 -4.13 -18.99 22.19
CA GLN A 133 -4.08 -19.02 20.73
C GLN A 133 -5.43 -19.21 20.02
N ASN A 134 -6.40 -19.88 20.68
CA ASN A 134 -7.74 -20.13 20.14
C ASN A 134 -8.83 -19.33 20.87
N LYS A 135 -8.47 -18.32 21.68
CA LYS A 135 -9.38 -17.57 22.54
C LYS A 135 -9.18 -16.05 22.48
N PHE A 136 -8.23 -15.62 21.68
CA PHE A 136 -7.85 -14.23 21.51
C PHE A 136 -7.64 -13.93 20.03
N ASP A 137 -8.30 -12.90 19.52
CA ASP A 137 -8.47 -12.66 18.09
C ASP A 137 -7.27 -11.96 17.42
N LEU A 138 -6.28 -11.46 18.19
CA LEU A 138 -5.10 -10.85 17.59
C LEU A 138 -4.04 -11.89 17.21
N PRO A 139 -3.35 -11.72 16.08
CA PRO A 139 -2.25 -12.58 15.70
C PRO A 139 -1.12 -12.55 16.73
N ILE A 140 -0.55 -13.70 17.02
CA ILE A 140 0.59 -13.87 17.94
C ILE A 140 1.72 -14.55 17.16
N GLU A 141 2.86 -13.87 17.04
CA GLU A 141 4.02 -14.31 16.27
C GLU A 141 5.11 -14.88 17.17
N SER A 142 5.79 -15.96 16.72
CA SER A 142 6.91 -16.55 17.44
C SER A 142 8.19 -15.72 17.23
N LEU A 143 8.84 -15.34 18.32
CA LEU A 143 10.19 -14.75 18.33
C LEU A 143 11.29 -15.82 18.45
N GLY A 144 10.92 -17.10 18.44
CA GLY A 144 11.80 -18.23 18.61
C GLY A 144 12.29 -18.42 20.06
N THR A 145 13.22 -19.34 20.24
CA THR A 145 13.78 -19.68 21.54
C THR A 145 14.85 -18.67 21.97
N LYS A 146 14.74 -18.16 23.19
CA LYS A 146 15.69 -17.20 23.80
C LYS A 146 16.35 -17.78 25.03
N VAL A 147 17.64 -17.50 25.19
CA VAL A 147 18.39 -17.77 26.43
C VAL A 147 18.29 -16.53 27.30
N LEU A 148 17.58 -16.64 28.42
CA LEU A 148 17.32 -15.53 29.33
C LEU A 148 18.32 -15.56 30.48
N LYS A 149 18.82 -14.38 30.91
CA LYS A 149 19.80 -14.27 31.99
C LYS A 149 19.23 -14.83 33.30
N ASN A 150 19.94 -15.76 33.92
CA ASN A 150 19.55 -16.44 35.17
C ASN A 150 18.29 -17.32 35.06
N VAL A 151 17.91 -17.76 33.86
CA VAL A 151 16.87 -18.77 33.62
C VAL A 151 17.56 -20.03 33.10
N GLY A 152 17.38 -21.14 33.80
CA GLY A 152 18.17 -22.37 33.58
C GLY A 152 17.86 -23.12 32.28
N VAL A 153 16.73 -22.80 31.61
CA VAL A 153 16.31 -23.43 30.35
C VAL A 153 15.96 -22.35 29.31
N PRO A 154 16.24 -22.60 28.02
CA PRO A 154 15.83 -21.71 26.96
C PRO A 154 14.31 -21.58 26.92
N VAL A 155 13.80 -20.35 26.74
CA VAL A 155 12.35 -20.02 26.74
C VAL A 155 11.92 -19.65 25.34
N GLU A 156 10.86 -20.28 24.85
CA GLU A 156 10.22 -19.91 23.59
C GLU A 156 9.32 -18.70 23.82
N VAL A 157 9.56 -17.62 23.09
CA VAL A 157 8.93 -16.31 23.28
C VAL A 157 8.11 -15.96 22.05
N TYR A 158 6.98 -15.35 22.28
CA TYR A 158 6.03 -14.87 21.28
C TYR A 158 5.74 -13.39 21.51
N ARG A 159 5.35 -12.66 20.46
CA ARG A 159 4.84 -11.30 20.58
C ARG A 159 3.40 -11.21 20.09
N MET A 160 2.62 -10.37 20.71
CA MET A 160 1.27 -10.01 20.27
C MET A 160 1.38 -8.94 19.20
N MET A 161 0.75 -9.16 18.04
CA MET A 161 0.68 -8.20 16.95
C MET A 161 -0.40 -7.17 17.25
N MET A 162 0.02 -5.96 17.64
CA MET A 162 -0.91 -4.89 17.95
C MET A 162 -1.51 -4.32 16.66
N PRO A 163 -2.83 -4.00 16.60
CA PRO A 163 -3.48 -3.43 15.41
C PRO A 163 -2.88 -2.09 14.97
N TRP A 164 -2.17 -1.42 15.87
CA TRP A 164 -1.49 -0.16 15.65
C TRP A 164 0.04 -0.28 15.66
N GLY A 165 0.58 -1.47 15.82
CA GLY A 165 2.02 -1.76 15.85
C GLY A 165 2.62 -1.74 14.45
N GLY A 166 2.66 -0.58 13.85
CA GLY A 166 3.27 -0.33 12.55
C GLY A 166 4.59 0.41 12.64
N SER A 167 5.45 0.11 13.61
CA SER A 167 6.85 0.57 13.59
C SER A 167 7.75 -0.60 13.26
N ARG A 168 7.99 -0.80 11.97
CA ARG A 168 9.10 -1.60 11.47
C ARG A 168 10.42 -0.90 11.80
N THR A 169 10.86 -1.01 13.05
CA THR A 169 12.23 -0.64 13.41
C THR A 169 13.00 -1.93 13.71
N SER A 170 13.81 -2.32 12.75
CA SER A 170 15.04 -3.11 12.91
C SER A 170 14.96 -4.36 13.81
N LEU A 171 14.17 -5.34 13.38
CA LEU A 171 14.55 -6.73 13.50
C LEU A 171 15.11 -7.13 12.13
N THR A 172 16.11 -7.98 12.09
CA THR A 172 16.44 -8.73 10.88
C THR A 172 15.15 -9.44 10.48
N THR A 173 14.33 -8.76 9.70
CA THR A 173 13.12 -9.30 9.09
C THR A 173 13.61 -10.52 8.32
N ARG A 174 13.14 -11.67 8.74
CA ARG A 174 13.18 -12.84 7.86
C ARG A 174 12.25 -12.43 6.72
N LEU A 175 12.83 -11.79 5.70
CA LEU A 175 12.13 -11.37 4.51
C LEU A 175 11.32 -12.57 4.02
N ASP A 176 10.04 -12.38 3.80
CA ASP A 176 9.17 -13.46 3.35
C ASP A 176 9.69 -13.98 2.01
N ARG A 177 10.11 -15.23 1.96
CA ARG A 177 10.68 -15.83 0.75
C ARG A 177 9.68 -15.94 -0.39
N THR A 178 8.40 -15.99 -0.09
CA THR A 178 7.34 -16.05 -1.09
C THR A 178 7.00 -14.68 -1.66
N ARG A 179 7.53 -13.62 -1.06
CA ARG A 179 7.48 -12.27 -1.59
C ARG A 179 8.69 -12.03 -2.48
N VAL A 180 8.44 -11.86 -3.79
CA VAL A 180 9.44 -11.91 -4.86
C VAL A 180 9.50 -10.60 -5.63
N ALA A 181 10.70 -10.12 -5.93
CA ALA A 181 10.90 -9.09 -6.95
C ALA A 181 11.70 -9.65 -8.12
N VAL A 182 11.20 -9.48 -9.33
CA VAL A 182 11.94 -9.77 -10.56
C VAL A 182 12.65 -8.49 -10.99
N LEU A 183 13.97 -8.45 -10.79
CA LEU A 183 14.78 -7.30 -11.17
C LEU A 183 14.90 -7.20 -12.70
N PRO A 184 15.13 -5.99 -13.25
CA PRO A 184 15.30 -5.79 -14.68
C PRO A 184 16.40 -6.69 -15.24
N PHE A 185 16.04 -7.50 -16.22
CA PHE A 185 17.02 -8.34 -16.93
C PHE A 185 17.97 -7.48 -17.75
N ALA A 186 19.26 -7.74 -17.65
CA ALA A 186 20.27 -7.00 -18.40
C ALA A 186 20.24 -7.39 -19.89
N ASN A 187 20.21 -6.39 -20.77
CA ASN A 187 20.40 -6.62 -22.21
C ASN A 187 21.88 -6.89 -22.50
N MET A 188 22.20 -8.08 -22.95
CA MET A 188 23.53 -8.52 -23.39
C MET A 188 23.59 -8.74 -24.91
N SER A 189 22.59 -8.26 -25.65
CA SER A 189 22.52 -8.35 -27.10
C SER A 189 23.56 -7.42 -27.75
N PRO A 190 24.04 -7.76 -28.96
CA PRO A 190 24.93 -6.86 -29.72
C PRO A 190 24.25 -5.56 -30.12
N ASP A 191 22.93 -5.57 -30.29
CA ASP A 191 22.13 -4.39 -30.64
C ASP A 191 21.50 -3.79 -29.38
N PRO A 192 21.84 -2.53 -29.02
CA PRO A 192 21.17 -1.85 -27.90
C PRO A 192 19.65 -1.68 -28.11
N ALA A 193 19.18 -1.67 -29.35
CA ALA A 193 17.76 -1.56 -29.67
C ALA A 193 16.94 -2.79 -29.22
N ASP A 194 17.58 -3.91 -28.82
CA ASP A 194 16.93 -5.08 -28.22
C ASP A 194 16.60 -4.90 -26.71
N GLU A 195 16.78 -3.70 -26.14
CA GLU A 195 16.46 -3.40 -24.74
C GLU A 195 15.00 -3.72 -24.40
N TYR A 196 14.05 -3.42 -25.31
CA TYR A 196 12.63 -3.75 -25.16
C TYR A 196 12.38 -5.24 -24.90
N PHE A 197 13.25 -6.09 -25.44
CA PHE A 197 13.11 -7.54 -25.28
C PHE A 197 13.52 -8.01 -23.88
N ALA A 198 14.58 -7.42 -23.32
CA ALA A 198 15.00 -7.70 -21.94
C ALA A 198 13.96 -7.17 -20.93
N ASP A 199 13.40 -6.00 -21.17
CA ASP A 199 12.31 -5.43 -20.37
C ASP A 199 11.04 -6.28 -20.47
N GLY A 200 10.70 -6.75 -21.67
CA GLY A 200 9.60 -7.66 -21.90
C GLY A 200 9.78 -9.01 -21.16
N MET A 201 11.00 -9.52 -21.13
CA MET A 201 11.31 -10.74 -20.36
C MET A 201 11.07 -10.56 -18.86
N THR A 202 11.45 -9.38 -18.31
CA THR A 202 11.19 -9.03 -16.92
C THR A 202 9.69 -8.99 -16.62
N GLU A 203 8.92 -8.31 -17.47
CA GLU A 203 7.47 -8.16 -17.33
C GLU A 203 6.75 -9.51 -17.40
N GLU A 204 7.04 -10.32 -18.40
CA GLU A 204 6.44 -11.65 -18.56
C GLU A 204 6.72 -12.57 -17.37
N LEU A 205 7.89 -12.49 -16.76
CA LEU A 205 8.20 -13.25 -15.56
C LEU A 205 7.42 -12.73 -14.34
N ILE A 206 7.26 -11.41 -14.20
CA ILE A 206 6.40 -10.81 -13.17
C ILE A 206 4.97 -11.35 -13.33
N ASP A 207 4.41 -11.27 -14.54
CA ASP A 207 3.05 -11.68 -14.84
C ASP A 207 2.83 -13.18 -14.55
N ARG A 208 3.76 -14.05 -14.98
CA ARG A 208 3.66 -15.50 -14.74
C ARG A 208 3.76 -15.88 -13.27
N LEU A 209 4.68 -15.25 -12.52
CA LEU A 209 4.84 -15.50 -11.09
C LEU A 209 3.64 -14.96 -10.30
N ALA A 210 3.06 -13.84 -10.71
CA ALA A 210 1.90 -13.23 -10.07
C ALA A 210 0.60 -14.05 -10.21
N GLN A 211 0.56 -15.03 -11.14
CA GLN A 211 -0.55 -15.98 -11.29
C GLN A 211 -0.48 -17.13 -10.27
N VAL A 212 0.64 -17.27 -9.53
CA VAL A 212 0.80 -18.25 -8.46
C VAL A 212 0.32 -17.64 -7.15
N LYS A 213 -0.79 -18.13 -6.61
CA LYS A 213 -1.46 -17.53 -5.44
C LYS A 213 -0.62 -17.42 -4.18
N GLU A 214 0.35 -18.33 -4.01
CA GLU A 214 1.25 -18.31 -2.86
C GLU A 214 2.45 -17.39 -3.04
N ILE A 215 2.63 -16.75 -4.22
CA ILE A 215 3.71 -15.81 -4.50
C ILE A 215 3.14 -14.39 -4.54
N GLU A 216 3.69 -13.52 -3.71
CA GLU A 216 3.44 -12.08 -3.79
C GLU A 216 4.54 -11.43 -4.64
N VAL A 217 4.20 -10.88 -5.79
CA VAL A 217 5.16 -10.32 -6.73
C VAL A 217 5.12 -8.80 -6.71
N ILE A 218 6.29 -8.18 -6.59
CA ILE A 218 6.42 -6.71 -6.67
C ILE A 218 6.16 -6.26 -8.10
N ALA A 219 5.34 -5.23 -8.22
CA ALA A 219 4.98 -4.66 -9.52
C ALA A 219 6.20 -4.15 -10.30
N ARG A 220 6.07 -4.25 -11.62
CA ARG A 220 7.12 -3.84 -12.57
C ARG A 220 7.61 -2.40 -12.34
N THR A 221 6.70 -1.47 -12.06
CA THR A 221 7.04 -0.05 -11.82
C THR A 221 8.13 0.10 -10.77
N SER A 222 7.98 -0.61 -9.64
CA SER A 222 8.94 -0.56 -8.55
C SER A 222 10.27 -1.21 -8.88
N VAL A 223 10.28 -2.36 -9.56
CA VAL A 223 11.54 -3.04 -9.88
C VAL A 223 12.33 -2.33 -10.97
N MET A 224 11.65 -1.71 -11.94
CA MET A 224 12.33 -0.99 -13.03
C MET A 224 13.11 0.26 -12.58
N SER A 225 12.84 0.81 -11.41
CA SER A 225 13.65 1.89 -10.82
C SER A 225 15.09 1.46 -10.52
N TYR A 226 15.33 0.16 -10.43
CA TYR A 226 16.67 -0.41 -10.22
C TYR A 226 17.42 -0.69 -11.53
N LYS A 227 16.84 -0.37 -12.70
CA LYS A 227 17.48 -0.59 -13.99
C LYS A 227 18.78 0.22 -14.10
N GLY A 228 19.91 -0.47 -14.30
CA GLY A 228 21.22 0.16 -14.36
C GLY A 228 21.83 0.55 -13.00
N GLU A 229 21.11 0.39 -11.90
CA GLU A 229 21.61 0.67 -10.55
C GLU A 229 22.66 -0.34 -10.10
N LYS A 230 23.69 0.17 -9.40
CA LYS A 230 24.76 -0.67 -8.81
C LYS A 230 24.54 -0.89 -7.32
N LYS A 231 23.32 -1.31 -6.92
CA LYS A 231 22.99 -1.64 -5.54
C LYS A 231 23.20 -3.12 -5.28
N LYS A 232 23.49 -3.47 -4.02
CA LYS A 232 23.55 -4.88 -3.58
C LYS A 232 22.14 -5.47 -3.55
N ALA A 233 22.03 -6.76 -3.87
CA ALA A 233 20.77 -7.50 -3.83
C ALA A 233 20.08 -7.40 -2.45
N SER A 234 20.84 -7.49 -1.36
CA SER A 234 20.32 -7.34 0.01
C SER A 234 19.76 -5.95 0.32
N GLN A 235 20.29 -4.91 -0.30
CA GLN A 235 19.78 -3.56 -0.16
C GLN A 235 18.47 -3.39 -0.95
N MET A 236 18.43 -3.87 -2.20
CA MET A 236 17.21 -3.84 -3.02
C MET A 236 16.08 -4.67 -2.37
N ALA A 237 16.40 -5.86 -1.87
CA ALA A 237 15.45 -6.70 -1.14
C ALA A 237 14.87 -6.02 0.09
N LYS A 238 15.68 -5.26 0.83
CA LYS A 238 15.22 -4.50 1.99
C LYS A 238 14.36 -3.29 1.59
N GLU A 239 14.73 -2.58 0.53
CA GLU A 239 13.97 -1.42 0.03
C GLU A 239 12.59 -1.84 -0.50
N LEU A 240 12.52 -3.00 -1.19
CA LEU A 240 11.28 -3.59 -1.73
C LEU A 240 10.56 -4.48 -0.71
N ASP A 241 11.18 -4.75 0.45
CA ASP A 241 10.66 -5.64 1.49
C ASP A 241 10.35 -7.05 0.96
N VAL A 242 11.27 -7.65 0.19
CA VAL A 242 11.11 -8.98 -0.41
C VAL A 242 12.14 -9.97 0.13
N GLY A 243 11.75 -11.24 0.25
CA GLY A 243 12.65 -12.30 0.70
C GLY A 243 13.44 -12.96 -0.42
N SER A 244 12.99 -12.80 -1.66
CA SER A 244 13.61 -13.40 -2.84
C SER A 244 13.69 -12.42 -4.00
N LEU A 245 14.80 -12.46 -4.73
CA LEU A 245 15.03 -11.69 -5.94
C LEU A 245 15.30 -12.63 -7.11
N VAL A 246 14.64 -12.39 -8.23
CA VAL A 246 14.99 -13.00 -9.51
C VAL A 246 15.77 -11.97 -10.32
N GLU A 247 16.96 -12.31 -10.76
CA GLU A 247 17.76 -11.46 -11.66
C GLU A 247 18.28 -12.27 -12.84
N GLY A 248 18.66 -11.60 -13.91
CA GLY A 248 19.15 -12.30 -15.08
C GLY A 248 19.63 -11.38 -16.20
N SER A 249 19.91 -12.01 -17.32
CA SER A 249 20.30 -11.33 -18.55
C SER A 249 19.73 -12.03 -19.77
N VAL A 250 19.48 -11.25 -20.81
CA VAL A 250 19.03 -11.75 -22.12
C VAL A 250 20.01 -11.31 -23.19
N ARG A 251 20.39 -12.25 -24.03
CA ARG A 251 21.18 -11.99 -25.26
C ARG A 251 20.41 -12.50 -26.45
N LYS A 252 20.02 -11.62 -27.34
CA LYS A 252 19.39 -11.91 -28.63
C LYS A 252 20.39 -11.68 -29.75
N ALA A 253 20.49 -12.58 -30.70
CA ALA A 253 21.34 -12.49 -31.89
C ALA A 253 20.61 -13.13 -33.07
N GLY A 254 19.92 -12.30 -33.85
CA GLY A 254 19.01 -12.76 -34.89
C GLY A 254 17.86 -13.58 -34.31
N SER A 255 17.69 -14.83 -34.75
CA SER A 255 16.67 -15.78 -34.23
C SER A 255 17.11 -16.56 -33.00
N ARG A 256 18.33 -16.37 -32.50
CA ARG A 256 18.85 -17.09 -31.32
C ARG A 256 18.76 -16.24 -30.07
N ILE A 257 18.40 -16.90 -28.97
CA ILE A 257 18.38 -16.27 -27.65
C ILE A 257 19.25 -17.08 -26.67
N ARG A 258 19.84 -16.37 -25.73
CA ARG A 258 20.37 -16.92 -24.48
C ARG A 258 19.79 -16.14 -23.32
N VAL A 259 19.15 -16.84 -22.40
CA VAL A 259 18.61 -16.28 -21.16
C VAL A 259 19.37 -16.89 -19.99
N THR A 260 19.87 -16.05 -19.08
CA THR A 260 20.41 -16.49 -17.79
C THR A 260 19.46 -15.96 -16.73
N ALA A 261 19.06 -16.81 -15.78
CA ALA A 261 18.23 -16.42 -14.66
C ALA A 261 18.74 -17.05 -13.38
N GLN A 262 18.62 -16.32 -12.27
CA GLN A 262 18.98 -16.79 -10.94
C GLN A 262 18.01 -16.28 -9.89
N LEU A 263 17.78 -17.12 -8.88
CA LEU A 263 17.01 -16.77 -7.68
C LEU A 263 17.96 -16.55 -6.52
N ILE A 264 17.85 -15.39 -5.86
CA ILE A 264 18.74 -14.95 -4.80
C ILE A 264 17.94 -14.78 -3.51
N ASN A 265 18.48 -15.24 -2.39
CA ASN A 265 17.96 -14.93 -1.08
C ASN A 265 18.25 -13.46 -0.73
N GLY A 266 17.20 -12.65 -0.54
CA GLY A 266 17.32 -11.22 -0.30
C GLY A 266 18.08 -10.82 0.97
N ALA A 267 18.10 -11.69 1.99
CA ALA A 267 18.80 -11.42 3.25
C ALA A 267 20.27 -11.79 3.22
N THR A 268 20.64 -12.91 2.54
CA THR A 268 21.98 -13.50 2.58
C THR A 268 22.78 -13.31 1.31
N GLU A 269 22.16 -12.81 0.24
CA GLU A 269 22.70 -12.74 -1.13
C GLU A 269 23.13 -14.12 -1.69
N GLY A 270 22.71 -15.21 -1.03
CA GLY A 270 23.03 -16.57 -1.46
C GLY A 270 22.16 -16.97 -2.65
N HIS A 271 22.80 -17.56 -3.66
CA HIS A 271 22.08 -18.12 -4.80
C HIS A 271 21.29 -19.35 -4.34
N LEU A 272 19.97 -19.32 -4.53
CA LEU A 272 19.09 -20.45 -4.29
C LEU A 272 19.04 -21.35 -5.53
N TRP A 273 19.09 -20.74 -6.71
CA TRP A 273 19.07 -21.39 -8.01
C TRP A 273 19.70 -20.49 -9.08
N SER A 274 20.30 -21.07 -10.11
CA SER A 274 20.80 -20.40 -11.30
C SER A 274 20.75 -21.35 -12.49
N SER A 275 20.33 -20.86 -13.65
CA SER A 275 20.30 -21.61 -14.90
C SER A 275 20.52 -20.72 -16.11
N HIS A 276 20.86 -21.35 -17.24
CA HIS A 276 20.95 -20.70 -18.53
C HIS A 276 20.19 -21.51 -19.57
N TYR A 277 19.58 -20.81 -20.50
CA TYR A 277 18.73 -21.35 -21.56
C TYR A 277 19.23 -20.85 -22.90
N ASP A 278 19.56 -21.77 -23.79
CA ASP A 278 19.94 -21.50 -25.18
C ASP A 278 18.85 -22.04 -26.10
N GLY A 279 18.30 -21.21 -26.97
CA GLY A 279 17.21 -21.61 -27.87
C GLY A 279 17.03 -20.68 -29.05
N SER A 280 15.94 -20.90 -29.77
CA SER A 280 15.43 -19.97 -30.76
C SER A 280 14.52 -18.92 -30.11
N LEU A 281 14.23 -17.84 -30.83
CA LEU A 281 13.27 -16.83 -30.37
C LEU A 281 11.86 -17.42 -30.16
N ASP A 282 11.50 -18.46 -30.93
CA ASP A 282 10.23 -19.19 -30.81
C ASP A 282 10.10 -19.95 -29.48
N ASP A 283 11.23 -20.26 -28.82
CA ASP A 283 11.26 -20.97 -27.55
C ASP A 283 11.07 -20.04 -26.34
N ILE A 284 10.98 -18.72 -26.55
CA ILE A 284 10.99 -17.73 -25.45
C ILE A 284 9.90 -18.00 -24.42
N PHE A 285 8.70 -18.35 -24.84
CA PHE A 285 7.57 -18.62 -23.94
C PHE A 285 7.81 -19.87 -23.08
N ALA A 286 8.43 -20.91 -23.63
CA ALA A 286 8.80 -22.11 -22.89
C ALA A 286 9.88 -21.80 -21.84
N VAL A 287 10.86 -20.97 -22.19
CA VAL A 287 11.91 -20.53 -21.27
C VAL A 287 11.32 -19.72 -20.11
N GLN A 288 10.40 -18.81 -20.38
CA GLN A 288 9.71 -18.02 -19.34
C GLN A 288 8.91 -18.91 -18.39
N SER A 289 8.16 -19.89 -18.92
CA SER A 289 7.40 -20.86 -18.13
C SER A 289 8.32 -21.68 -17.23
N GLU A 290 9.42 -22.21 -17.79
CA GLU A 290 10.38 -23.01 -17.03
C GLU A 290 11.04 -22.23 -15.90
N ILE A 291 11.40 -20.95 -16.13
CA ILE A 291 11.95 -20.08 -15.09
C ILE A 291 10.92 -19.89 -13.97
N ALA A 292 9.67 -19.58 -14.30
CA ALA A 292 8.61 -19.38 -13.31
C ALA A 292 8.35 -20.65 -12.47
N GLU A 293 8.29 -21.81 -13.10
CA GLU A 293 8.15 -23.09 -12.40
C GLU A 293 9.34 -23.40 -11.48
N LYS A 294 10.57 -23.11 -11.94
CA LYS A 294 11.77 -23.31 -11.12
C LYS A 294 11.79 -22.39 -9.91
N VAL A 295 11.43 -21.10 -10.09
CA VAL A 295 11.32 -20.15 -8.99
C VAL A 295 10.31 -20.65 -7.95
N ALA A 296 9.10 -21.04 -8.37
CA ALA A 296 8.09 -21.60 -7.47
C ALA A 296 8.60 -22.86 -6.74
N GLY A 297 9.26 -23.78 -7.44
CA GLY A 297 9.82 -24.98 -6.87
C GLY A 297 10.90 -24.73 -5.81
N GLU A 298 11.81 -23.78 -6.04
CA GLU A 298 12.86 -23.39 -5.09
C GLU A 298 12.29 -22.68 -3.85
N LEU A 299 11.16 -21.98 -4.02
CA LEU A 299 10.39 -21.41 -2.92
C LEU A 299 9.57 -22.47 -2.15
N LYS A 300 9.60 -23.73 -2.60
CA LYS A 300 8.84 -24.87 -2.04
C LYS A 300 7.33 -24.73 -2.18
N ILE A 301 6.88 -24.04 -3.21
CA ILE A 301 5.48 -23.86 -3.55
C ILE A 301 5.07 -24.98 -4.50
N GLN A 302 3.95 -25.64 -4.18
CA GLN A 302 3.38 -26.68 -5.00
C GLN A 302 2.32 -26.10 -5.93
N LEU A 303 2.67 -25.90 -7.20
CA LEU A 303 1.77 -25.36 -8.20
C LEU A 303 0.54 -26.25 -8.40
N LEU A 304 -0.63 -25.62 -8.40
CA LEU A 304 -1.89 -26.27 -8.80
C LEU A 304 -1.88 -26.57 -10.30
N GLN A 305 -2.69 -27.56 -10.72
CA GLN A 305 -2.82 -27.90 -12.15
C GLN A 305 -3.33 -26.73 -13.01
N SER A 306 -4.19 -25.87 -12.44
CA SER A 306 -4.67 -24.65 -13.09
C SER A 306 -3.55 -23.64 -13.27
N GLU A 307 -2.74 -23.39 -12.22
CA GLU A 307 -1.61 -22.46 -12.25
C GLU A 307 -0.55 -22.89 -13.28
N LYS A 308 -0.23 -24.20 -13.34
CA LYS A 308 0.68 -24.74 -14.36
C LYS A 308 0.19 -24.45 -15.77
N LYS A 309 -1.09 -24.73 -16.06
CA LYS A 309 -1.67 -24.45 -17.37
C LYS A 309 -1.60 -22.96 -17.73
N THR A 310 -1.81 -22.09 -16.76
CA THR A 310 -1.76 -20.65 -16.99
C THR A 310 -0.32 -20.18 -17.22
N ILE A 311 0.65 -20.66 -16.45
CA ILE A 311 2.08 -20.38 -16.63
C ILE A 311 2.60 -20.88 -18.00
N GLU A 312 2.14 -22.05 -18.45
CA GLU A 312 2.54 -22.65 -19.73
C GLU A 312 1.85 -22.00 -20.95
N LYS A 313 0.80 -21.20 -20.74
CA LYS A 313 0.03 -20.60 -21.83
C LYS A 313 0.88 -19.60 -22.61
N LYS A 314 0.90 -19.78 -23.93
CA LYS A 314 1.53 -18.80 -24.83
C LYS A 314 0.56 -17.65 -25.09
N PRO A 315 1.02 -16.40 -25.03
CA PRO A 315 0.16 -15.24 -25.32
C PRO A 315 -0.21 -15.14 -26.81
N THR A 316 0.67 -15.60 -27.70
CA THR A 316 0.49 -15.66 -29.16
C THR A 316 1.44 -16.70 -29.77
N GLU A 317 1.09 -17.26 -30.92
CA GLU A 317 2.01 -18.07 -31.74
C GLU A 317 2.78 -17.21 -32.76
N ASN A 318 2.45 -15.92 -32.91
CA ASN A 318 3.07 -15.00 -33.86
C ASN A 318 4.15 -14.14 -33.18
N ILE A 319 5.42 -14.48 -33.42
CA ILE A 319 6.55 -13.77 -32.82
C ILE A 319 6.67 -12.31 -33.30
N GLU A 320 6.23 -11.98 -34.53
CA GLU A 320 6.23 -10.59 -35.00
C GLU A 320 5.18 -9.77 -34.23
N ALA A 321 3.98 -10.31 -34.07
CA ALA A 321 2.94 -9.71 -33.22
C ALA A 321 3.44 -9.49 -31.78
N TYR A 322 4.12 -10.48 -31.21
CA TYR A 322 4.70 -10.36 -29.87
C TYR A 322 5.78 -9.25 -29.78
N ASN A 323 6.65 -9.14 -30.75
CA ASN A 323 7.67 -8.09 -30.79
C ASN A 323 7.04 -6.68 -30.91
N ASP A 324 6.03 -6.53 -31.76
CA ASP A 324 5.30 -5.24 -31.88
C ASP A 324 4.55 -4.91 -30.58
N PHE A 325 3.95 -5.90 -29.92
CA PHE A 325 3.34 -5.75 -28.61
C PHE A 325 4.36 -5.27 -27.54
N LEU A 326 5.54 -5.89 -27.44
CA LEU A 326 6.57 -5.48 -26.48
C LEU A 326 7.05 -4.04 -26.71
N ARG A 327 7.26 -3.64 -27.97
CA ARG A 327 7.61 -2.25 -28.33
C ARG A 327 6.46 -1.29 -28.02
N GLY A 328 5.22 -1.71 -28.27
CA GLY A 328 4.03 -0.95 -27.88
C GLY A 328 3.99 -0.71 -26.37
N ARG A 329 4.27 -1.73 -25.58
CA ARG A 329 4.35 -1.63 -24.10
C ARG A 329 5.45 -0.65 -23.64
N GLU A 330 6.60 -0.62 -24.29
CA GLU A 330 7.67 0.36 -23.99
C GLU A 330 7.20 1.80 -24.22
N LEU A 331 6.65 2.09 -25.41
CA LEU A 331 6.13 3.42 -25.76
C LEU A 331 4.94 3.86 -24.90
N TYR A 332 4.03 2.92 -24.60
CA TYR A 332 2.89 3.18 -23.71
C TYR A 332 3.33 3.74 -22.35
N ARG A 333 4.46 3.29 -21.81
CA ARG A 333 4.99 3.69 -20.51
C ARG A 333 5.60 5.09 -20.49
N GLU A 334 6.02 5.62 -21.63
CA GLU A 334 6.48 7.01 -21.72
C GLU A 334 5.36 8.01 -21.43
N GLY A 335 4.10 7.63 -21.68
CA GLY A 335 2.90 8.35 -21.27
C GLY A 335 2.65 9.68 -21.95
N SER A 336 3.49 10.09 -22.94
CA SER A 336 3.21 11.28 -23.75
C SER A 336 2.17 10.98 -24.83
N GLU A 337 1.42 12.00 -25.29
CA GLU A 337 0.49 11.85 -26.42
C GLU A 337 1.15 11.16 -27.63
N ALA A 338 2.33 11.63 -28.01
CA ALA A 338 3.04 11.11 -29.16
C ALA A 338 3.45 9.63 -28.98
N SER A 339 3.91 9.24 -27.79
CA SER A 339 4.28 7.85 -27.50
C SER A 339 3.05 6.94 -27.38
N LEU A 340 1.94 7.43 -26.81
CA LEU A 340 0.68 6.68 -26.75
C LEU A 340 0.10 6.40 -28.14
N LEU A 341 0.12 7.38 -29.04
CA LEU A 341 -0.32 7.21 -30.44
C LEU A 341 0.58 6.25 -31.23
N GLN A 342 1.89 6.21 -30.93
CA GLN A 342 2.81 5.23 -31.54
C GLN A 342 2.59 3.83 -30.94
N ALA A 343 2.39 3.73 -29.63
CA ALA A 343 2.05 2.47 -28.96
C ALA A 343 0.77 1.87 -29.53
N LEU A 344 -0.27 2.68 -29.68
CA LEU A 344 -1.55 2.27 -30.28
C LEU A 344 -1.34 1.62 -31.65
N LYS A 345 -0.59 2.25 -32.55
CA LYS A 345 -0.29 1.69 -33.88
C LYS A 345 0.42 0.32 -33.80
N LEU A 346 1.29 0.13 -32.81
CA LEU A 346 1.98 -1.15 -32.63
C LEU A 346 1.04 -2.22 -32.08
N PHE A 347 0.15 -1.88 -31.15
CA PHE A 347 -0.85 -2.81 -30.65
C PHE A 347 -1.87 -3.18 -31.72
N GLU A 348 -2.35 -2.20 -32.51
CA GLU A 348 -3.22 -2.45 -33.67
C GLU A 348 -2.55 -3.38 -34.69
N LYS A 349 -1.27 -3.14 -35.00
CA LYS A 349 -0.49 -4.03 -35.88
C LYS A 349 -0.35 -5.43 -35.28
N ALA A 350 -0.12 -5.55 -33.98
CA ALA A 350 -0.06 -6.85 -33.31
C ALA A 350 -1.41 -7.60 -33.42
N VAL A 351 -2.54 -6.90 -33.29
CA VAL A 351 -3.88 -7.45 -33.52
C VAL A 351 -4.11 -7.84 -34.99
N GLU A 352 -3.61 -7.05 -35.95
CA GLU A 352 -3.69 -7.40 -37.38
C GLU A 352 -2.90 -8.67 -37.70
N LEU A 353 -1.71 -8.83 -37.11
CA LEU A 353 -0.84 -9.99 -37.31
C LEU A 353 -1.37 -11.25 -36.61
N ASP A 354 -2.02 -11.08 -35.46
CA ASP A 354 -2.68 -12.15 -34.72
C ASP A 354 -3.94 -11.63 -34.01
N PRO A 355 -5.11 -11.73 -34.65
CA PRO A 355 -6.40 -11.31 -34.07
C PRO A 355 -6.80 -12.09 -32.79
N SER A 356 -6.11 -13.19 -32.47
CA SER A 356 -6.33 -13.97 -31.26
C SER A 356 -5.40 -13.56 -30.11
N PHE A 357 -4.53 -12.59 -30.32
CA PHE A 357 -3.61 -12.09 -29.29
C PHE A 357 -4.35 -11.19 -28.30
N ALA A 358 -4.95 -11.77 -27.28
CA ALA A 358 -5.80 -11.11 -26.30
C ALA A 358 -5.13 -9.89 -25.61
N ARG A 359 -3.85 -10.00 -25.23
CA ARG A 359 -3.10 -8.90 -24.58
C ARG A 359 -2.89 -7.69 -25.49
N ALA A 360 -2.82 -7.88 -26.81
CA ALA A 360 -2.72 -6.77 -27.75
C ALA A 360 -4.03 -5.94 -27.77
N HIS A 361 -5.19 -6.58 -27.64
CA HIS A 361 -6.47 -5.88 -27.49
C HIS A 361 -6.53 -5.07 -26.20
N ILE A 362 -5.96 -5.54 -25.08
CA ILE A 362 -5.82 -4.76 -23.86
C ILE A 362 -4.96 -3.52 -24.11
N GLY A 363 -3.82 -3.67 -24.80
CA GLY A 363 -2.95 -2.54 -25.15
C GLY A 363 -3.64 -1.46 -25.96
N VAL A 364 -4.52 -1.84 -26.91
CA VAL A 364 -5.37 -0.90 -27.66
C VAL A 364 -6.32 -0.15 -26.71
N ALA A 365 -7.01 -0.89 -25.82
CA ALA A 365 -7.93 -0.30 -24.86
C ALA A 365 -7.23 0.69 -23.91
N GLU A 366 -6.10 0.30 -23.34
CA GLU A 366 -5.31 1.12 -22.42
C GLU A 366 -4.82 2.42 -23.09
N CYS A 367 -4.37 2.37 -24.34
CA CYS A 367 -3.96 3.58 -25.08
C CYS A 367 -5.12 4.57 -25.24
N HIS A 368 -6.29 4.11 -25.67
CA HIS A 368 -7.47 4.97 -25.82
C HIS A 368 -7.93 5.53 -24.46
N GLN A 369 -7.92 4.71 -23.42
CA GLN A 369 -8.28 5.12 -22.07
C GLN A 369 -7.35 6.25 -21.55
N TRP A 370 -6.04 6.16 -21.77
CA TRP A 370 -5.13 7.21 -21.39
C TRP A 370 -5.26 8.48 -22.23
N LEU A 371 -5.46 8.34 -23.56
CA LEU A 371 -5.72 9.49 -24.43
C LEU A 371 -6.97 10.24 -23.99
N ALA A 372 -8.02 9.53 -23.58
CA ALA A 372 -9.23 10.13 -23.03
C ALA A 372 -9.01 10.76 -21.64
N ASN A 373 -8.30 10.08 -20.74
CA ASN A 373 -7.97 10.60 -19.40
C ASN A 373 -7.15 11.90 -19.43
N PHE A 374 -6.27 12.04 -20.41
CA PHE A 374 -5.48 13.27 -20.59
C PHE A 374 -6.23 14.35 -21.41
N GLY A 375 -7.45 14.05 -21.86
CA GLY A 375 -8.29 15.00 -22.61
C GLY A 375 -7.83 15.21 -24.06
N TYR A 376 -7.03 14.30 -24.63
CA TYR A 376 -6.67 14.34 -26.05
C TYR A 376 -7.81 13.85 -26.93
N GLU A 377 -8.66 12.97 -26.40
CA GLU A 377 -9.85 12.46 -27.06
C GLU A 377 -11.05 12.48 -26.11
N PRO A 378 -12.29 12.75 -26.61
CA PRO A 378 -13.49 12.75 -25.77
C PRO A 378 -13.85 11.33 -25.27
N TRP A 379 -14.22 11.20 -24.00
CA TRP A 379 -14.61 9.93 -23.40
C TRP A 379 -15.84 9.27 -24.06
N ASP A 380 -16.84 10.05 -24.48
CA ASP A 380 -18.02 9.56 -25.16
C ASP A 380 -17.71 8.87 -26.51
N VAL A 381 -16.61 9.29 -27.15
CA VAL A 381 -16.10 8.68 -28.38
C VAL A 381 -15.28 7.42 -28.08
N MET A 382 -14.45 7.45 -27.02
CA MET A 382 -13.52 6.38 -26.70
C MET A 382 -14.13 5.23 -25.92
N LEU A 383 -15.10 5.50 -25.07
CA LEU A 383 -15.74 4.49 -24.22
C LEU A 383 -16.20 3.23 -24.97
N PRO A 384 -16.92 3.33 -26.12
CA PRO A 384 -17.30 2.14 -26.88
C PRO A 384 -16.11 1.35 -27.43
N VAL A 385 -15.02 2.04 -27.83
CA VAL A 385 -13.82 1.41 -28.40
C VAL A 385 -13.07 0.66 -27.32
N VAL A 386 -12.88 1.30 -26.16
CA VAL A 386 -12.24 0.68 -24.99
C VAL A 386 -13.01 -0.56 -24.56
N LYS A 387 -14.32 -0.45 -24.40
CA LYS A 387 -15.20 -1.55 -24.00
C LYS A 387 -15.12 -2.73 -24.96
N ALA A 388 -15.29 -2.48 -26.25
CA ALA A 388 -15.22 -3.53 -27.28
C ALA A 388 -13.85 -4.24 -27.30
N SER A 389 -12.75 -3.50 -27.11
CA SER A 389 -11.41 -4.07 -27.06
C SER A 389 -11.20 -4.95 -25.83
N LEU A 390 -11.67 -4.52 -24.64
CA LEU A 390 -11.60 -5.31 -23.41
C LEU A 390 -12.51 -6.55 -23.46
N GLU A 391 -13.74 -6.41 -23.94
CA GLU A 391 -14.66 -7.53 -24.14
C GLU A 391 -14.04 -8.57 -25.09
N ARG A 392 -13.44 -8.10 -26.20
CA ARG A 392 -12.74 -9.00 -27.13
C ARG A 392 -11.56 -9.70 -26.49
N ALA A 393 -10.76 -9.02 -25.68
CA ALA A 393 -9.67 -9.63 -24.94
C ALA A 393 -10.16 -10.74 -23.99
N LEU A 394 -11.26 -10.51 -23.28
CA LEU A 394 -11.86 -11.48 -22.34
C LEU A 394 -12.58 -12.64 -23.05
N GLU A 395 -13.14 -12.43 -24.26
CA GLU A 395 -13.64 -13.53 -25.10
C GLU A 395 -12.52 -14.47 -25.51
N LEU A 396 -11.34 -13.93 -25.84
CA LEU A 396 -10.17 -14.70 -26.24
C LEU A 396 -9.48 -15.38 -25.06
N ASP A 397 -9.40 -14.68 -23.93
CA ASP A 397 -8.78 -15.17 -22.70
C ASP A 397 -9.47 -14.63 -21.45
N PRO A 398 -10.45 -15.36 -20.88
CA PRO A 398 -11.16 -14.96 -19.66
C PRO A 398 -10.28 -14.95 -18.38
N SER A 399 -9.01 -15.39 -18.48
CA SER A 399 -8.09 -15.44 -17.34
C SER A 399 -7.14 -14.23 -17.25
N LEU A 400 -7.35 -13.20 -18.07
CA LEU A 400 -6.53 -11.98 -18.05
C LEU A 400 -6.98 -11.05 -16.94
N ALA A 401 -6.26 -11.07 -15.82
CA ALA A 401 -6.54 -10.22 -14.66
C ALA A 401 -6.52 -8.73 -15.00
N GLU A 402 -5.59 -8.31 -15.87
CA GLU A 402 -5.43 -6.93 -16.32
C GLU A 402 -6.66 -6.45 -17.10
N ALA A 403 -7.27 -7.30 -17.92
CA ALA A 403 -8.49 -6.96 -18.64
C ALA A 403 -9.67 -6.73 -17.70
N HIS A 404 -9.81 -7.58 -16.68
CA HIS A 404 -10.82 -7.39 -15.62
C HIS A 404 -10.57 -6.10 -14.83
N ALA A 405 -9.32 -5.79 -14.45
CA ALA A 405 -8.99 -4.55 -13.76
C ALA A 405 -9.27 -3.31 -14.62
N SER A 406 -8.97 -3.35 -15.92
CA SER A 406 -9.28 -2.26 -16.85
C SER A 406 -10.78 -2.10 -17.06
N LEU A 407 -11.54 -3.21 -17.10
CA LEU A 407 -13.01 -3.17 -17.19
C LEU A 407 -13.61 -2.61 -15.89
N ALA A 408 -13.09 -2.94 -14.72
CA ALA A 408 -13.49 -2.34 -13.46
C ALA A 408 -13.34 -0.80 -13.48
N MET A 409 -12.20 -0.30 -13.96
CA MET A 409 -11.99 1.14 -14.13
C MET A 409 -12.97 1.77 -15.14
N LEU A 410 -13.44 1.01 -16.14
CA LEU A 410 -14.42 1.46 -17.10
C LEU A 410 -15.80 1.62 -16.46
N HIS A 411 -16.22 0.67 -15.61
CA HIS A 411 -17.48 0.74 -14.86
C HIS A 411 -17.57 1.99 -13.97
N LEU A 412 -16.43 2.49 -13.47
CA LEU A 412 -16.40 3.76 -12.75
C LEU A 412 -16.87 4.95 -13.61
N HIS A 413 -16.58 4.94 -14.92
CA HIS A 413 -17.07 5.96 -15.86
C HIS A 413 -18.53 5.73 -16.30
N GLU A 414 -19.06 4.53 -16.09
CA GLU A 414 -20.47 4.18 -16.35
C GLU A 414 -21.35 4.34 -15.09
N ASP A 415 -20.79 4.80 -13.95
CA ASP A 415 -21.43 4.90 -12.63
C ASP A 415 -21.97 3.55 -12.13
N ASP A 416 -21.36 2.43 -12.56
CA ASP A 416 -21.72 1.06 -12.15
C ASP A 416 -20.77 0.54 -11.05
N LEU A 417 -21.04 0.97 -9.81
CA LEU A 417 -20.24 0.57 -8.64
C LEU A 417 -20.24 -0.96 -8.40
N ALA A 418 -21.32 -1.64 -8.75
CA ALA A 418 -21.42 -3.09 -8.55
C ALA A 418 -20.58 -3.84 -9.59
N GLY A 419 -20.59 -3.39 -10.84
CA GLY A 419 -19.72 -3.91 -11.90
C GLY A 419 -18.26 -3.63 -11.60
N GLU A 420 -17.92 -2.42 -11.14
CA GLU A 420 -16.57 -2.03 -10.72
C GLU A 420 -16.01 -3.00 -9.66
N GLU A 421 -16.77 -3.26 -8.59
CA GLU A 421 -16.35 -4.19 -7.54
C GLU A 421 -16.21 -5.63 -8.04
N ALA A 422 -17.19 -6.10 -8.81
CA ALA A 422 -17.21 -7.48 -9.31
C ALA A 422 -15.99 -7.77 -10.19
N GLU A 423 -15.68 -6.87 -11.11
CA GLU A 423 -14.55 -7.01 -12.02
C GLU A 423 -13.20 -6.88 -11.29
N ALA A 424 -13.07 -5.94 -10.34
CA ALA A 424 -11.87 -5.81 -9.53
C ALA A 424 -11.61 -7.06 -8.66
N ARG A 425 -12.64 -7.63 -8.02
CA ARG A 425 -12.53 -8.89 -7.28
C ARG A 425 -12.17 -10.05 -8.20
N LYS A 426 -12.73 -10.08 -9.41
CA LYS A 426 -12.38 -11.10 -10.41
C LYS A 426 -10.92 -11.00 -10.83
N ALA A 427 -10.41 -9.80 -11.04
CA ALA A 427 -8.98 -9.57 -11.31
C ALA A 427 -8.10 -10.15 -10.20
N LEU A 428 -8.44 -9.93 -8.92
CA LEU A 428 -7.68 -10.45 -7.77
C LEU A 428 -7.81 -11.96 -7.57
N GLU A 429 -8.91 -12.58 -7.97
CA GLU A 429 -9.02 -14.05 -8.01
C GLU A 429 -8.01 -14.68 -8.98
N LEU A 430 -7.72 -13.98 -10.09
CA LEU A 430 -6.82 -14.41 -11.15
C LEU A 430 -5.36 -14.03 -10.86
N ASN A 431 -5.14 -12.81 -10.36
CA ASN A 431 -3.83 -12.27 -9.99
C ASN A 431 -3.90 -11.51 -8.66
N PRO A 432 -3.57 -12.16 -7.51
CA PRO A 432 -3.57 -11.49 -6.21
C PRO A 432 -2.50 -10.42 -6.04
N SER A 433 -1.52 -10.35 -6.94
CA SER A 433 -0.44 -9.35 -6.93
C SER A 433 -0.69 -8.17 -7.87
N LEU A 434 -1.95 -7.88 -8.23
CA LEU A 434 -2.32 -6.79 -9.13
C LEU A 434 -2.71 -5.53 -8.34
N PRO A 435 -1.82 -4.53 -8.18
CA PRO A 435 -2.08 -3.36 -7.34
C PRO A 435 -3.20 -2.46 -7.89
N GLU A 436 -3.42 -2.45 -9.21
CA GLU A 436 -4.50 -1.71 -9.86
C GLU A 436 -5.87 -2.14 -9.34
N ALA A 437 -6.11 -3.44 -9.19
CA ALA A 437 -7.39 -3.95 -8.70
C ALA A 437 -7.64 -3.58 -7.23
N TYR A 438 -6.61 -3.58 -6.38
CA TYR A 438 -6.74 -3.06 -5.02
C TYR A 438 -7.02 -1.56 -4.98
N SER A 439 -6.43 -0.79 -5.91
CA SER A 439 -6.73 0.65 -6.02
C SER A 439 -8.19 0.90 -6.39
N VAL A 440 -8.78 0.07 -7.24
CA VAL A 440 -10.22 0.12 -7.58
C VAL A 440 -11.07 -0.22 -6.36
N LEU A 441 -10.75 -1.29 -5.63
CA LEU A 441 -11.48 -1.66 -4.41
C LEU A 441 -11.36 -0.59 -3.32
N PHE A 442 -10.24 0.13 -3.24
CA PHE A 442 -10.11 1.30 -2.37
C PHE A 442 -11.16 2.38 -2.71
N ASP A 443 -11.35 2.69 -4.00
CA ASP A 443 -12.34 3.67 -4.45
C ASP A 443 -13.76 3.18 -4.11
N VAL A 444 -14.09 1.91 -4.38
CA VAL A 444 -15.38 1.27 -4.02
C VAL A 444 -15.64 1.32 -2.52
N ALA A 445 -14.67 0.89 -1.69
CA ALA A 445 -14.80 0.90 -0.23
C ALA A 445 -14.96 2.32 0.32
N SER A 446 -14.30 3.31 -0.30
CA SER A 446 -14.46 4.73 0.04
C SER A 446 -15.89 5.22 -0.19
N ILE A 447 -16.49 4.88 -1.34
CA ILE A 447 -17.89 5.23 -1.67
C ILE A 447 -18.87 4.55 -0.70
N LYS A 448 -18.61 3.29 -0.35
CA LYS A 448 -19.44 2.53 0.60
C LYS A 448 -19.26 3.00 2.05
N GLY A 449 -18.16 3.68 2.38
CA GLY A 449 -17.80 4.08 3.74
C GLY A 449 -17.19 2.93 4.56
N GLU A 450 -16.65 1.91 3.91
CA GLU A 450 -16.03 0.72 4.51
C GLU A 450 -14.57 0.99 4.84
N THR A 451 -14.34 1.76 5.90
CA THR A 451 -13.02 2.31 6.26
C THR A 451 -11.93 1.25 6.45
N GLU A 452 -12.24 0.09 7.02
CA GLU A 452 -11.26 -0.97 7.25
C GLU A 452 -10.85 -1.64 5.94
N GLU A 453 -11.79 -1.85 5.01
CA GLU A 453 -11.50 -2.39 3.68
C GLU A 453 -10.70 -1.39 2.85
N MET A 454 -11.12 -0.13 2.83
CA MET A 454 -10.41 0.97 2.19
C MET A 454 -8.93 1.02 2.62
N MET A 455 -8.67 0.95 3.93
CA MET A 455 -7.29 0.97 4.45
C MET A 455 -6.50 -0.28 4.04
N ARG A 456 -7.08 -1.47 4.16
CA ARG A 456 -6.44 -2.73 3.79
C ARG A 456 -6.04 -2.76 2.32
N ASP A 457 -6.93 -2.32 1.44
CA ASP A 457 -6.74 -2.38 0.01
C ASP A 457 -5.65 -1.41 -0.45
N ILE A 458 -5.63 -0.16 0.06
CA ILE A 458 -4.57 0.78 -0.32
C ILE A 458 -3.21 0.43 0.32
N GLU A 459 -3.18 -0.11 1.54
CA GLU A 459 -1.94 -0.63 2.14
C GLU A 459 -1.38 -1.79 1.30
N THR A 460 -2.25 -2.65 0.74
CA THR A 460 -1.84 -3.75 -0.14
C THR A 460 -1.34 -3.24 -1.48
N ALA A 461 -2.06 -2.32 -2.14
CA ALA A 461 -1.61 -1.71 -3.39
C ALA A 461 -0.23 -1.03 -3.25
N TYR A 462 -0.04 -0.25 -2.18
CA TYR A 462 1.24 0.39 -1.87
C TYR A 462 2.35 -0.64 -1.58
N ARG A 463 2.03 -1.74 -0.89
CA ARG A 463 3.00 -2.80 -0.60
C ARG A 463 3.46 -3.52 -1.87
N LEU A 464 2.57 -3.70 -2.84
CA LEU A 464 2.89 -4.33 -4.13
C LEU A 464 3.65 -3.38 -5.07
N ASP A 465 3.38 -2.07 -5.00
CA ASP A 465 4.05 -1.05 -5.84
C ASP A 465 4.41 0.21 -5.02
N PRO A 466 5.46 0.13 -4.16
CA PRO A 466 5.75 1.15 -3.15
C PRO A 466 6.30 2.47 -3.69
N ILE A 467 6.70 2.54 -4.95
CA ILE A 467 7.22 3.79 -5.53
C ILE A 467 6.22 4.48 -6.47
N ARG A 468 5.06 3.87 -6.73
CA ARG A 468 4.06 4.47 -7.62
C ARG A 468 3.41 5.69 -6.96
N PRO A 469 3.52 6.89 -7.59
CA PRO A 469 3.02 8.13 -6.99
C PRO A 469 1.55 8.06 -6.56
N ARG A 470 0.69 7.41 -7.36
CA ARG A 470 -0.73 7.23 -7.05
C ARG A 470 -0.93 6.52 -5.70
N TYR A 471 -0.26 5.41 -5.44
CA TYR A 471 -0.46 4.64 -4.20
C TYR A 471 0.18 5.32 -3.00
N ILE A 472 1.31 6.02 -3.20
CA ILE A 472 1.90 6.89 -2.18
C ILE A 472 0.90 7.97 -1.77
N SER A 473 0.29 8.63 -2.75
CA SER A 473 -0.70 9.69 -2.52
C SER A 473 -1.94 9.16 -1.79
N LEU A 474 -2.56 8.11 -2.33
CA LEU A 474 -3.78 7.53 -1.78
C LEU A 474 -3.59 7.00 -0.35
N LEU A 475 -2.47 6.31 -0.06
CA LEU A 475 -2.21 5.82 1.30
C LEU A 475 -2.05 6.96 2.30
N GLY A 476 -1.31 8.01 1.93
CA GLY A 476 -1.19 9.20 2.79
C GLY A 476 -2.54 9.87 3.04
N HIS A 477 -3.38 9.99 2.02
CA HIS A 477 -4.75 10.48 2.15
C HIS A 477 -5.64 9.58 3.02
N ALA A 478 -5.53 8.27 2.88
CA ALA A 478 -6.28 7.30 3.68
C ALA A 478 -5.90 7.43 5.18
N TYR A 479 -4.62 7.57 5.50
CA TYR A 479 -4.20 7.86 6.88
C TYR A 479 -4.81 9.18 7.38
N PHE A 480 -4.77 10.23 6.55
CA PHE A 480 -5.30 11.53 6.93
C PHE A 480 -6.82 11.50 7.15
N SER A 481 -7.58 10.90 6.25
CA SER A 481 -9.05 10.82 6.30
C SER A 481 -9.57 9.97 7.46
N THR A 482 -8.78 8.98 7.91
CA THR A 482 -9.09 8.12 9.05
C THR A 482 -8.60 8.67 10.40
N GLY A 483 -8.10 9.92 10.44
CA GLY A 483 -7.61 10.56 11.65
C GLY A 483 -6.19 10.14 12.08
N ARG A 484 -5.49 9.34 11.27
CA ARG A 484 -4.10 8.90 11.49
C ARG A 484 -3.11 9.97 10.98
N GLU A 485 -3.26 11.19 11.46
CA GLU A 485 -2.54 12.37 10.94
C GLU A 485 -1.01 12.27 11.06
N GLN A 486 -0.52 11.69 12.13
CA GLN A 486 0.92 11.48 12.34
C GLN A 486 1.48 10.50 11.30
N ASP A 487 0.74 9.41 11.04
CA ASP A 487 1.13 8.41 10.05
C ASP A 487 1.13 9.03 8.64
N ALA A 488 0.14 9.88 8.32
CA ALA A 488 0.10 10.62 7.06
C ALA A 488 1.33 11.52 6.87
N LEU A 489 1.64 12.35 7.88
CA LEU A 489 2.80 13.26 7.83
C LEU A 489 4.13 12.51 7.72
N GLU A 490 4.29 11.41 8.46
CA GLU A 490 5.50 10.58 8.40
C GLU A 490 5.62 9.92 7.02
N HIS A 491 4.52 9.36 6.51
CA HIS A 491 4.47 8.75 5.19
C HIS A 491 4.86 9.74 4.08
N TRP A 492 4.25 10.92 4.03
CA TRP A 492 4.54 11.94 3.03
C TRP A 492 5.99 12.44 3.10
N ARG A 493 6.55 12.66 4.32
CA ARG A 493 7.96 13.06 4.47
C ARG A 493 8.92 11.96 3.99
N LYS A 494 8.61 10.72 4.30
CA LYS A 494 9.42 9.57 3.89
C LYS A 494 9.43 9.37 2.39
N THR A 495 8.31 9.64 1.73
CA THR A 495 8.09 9.39 0.30
C THR A 495 8.23 10.63 -0.58
N GLU A 496 8.54 11.81 -0.01
CA GLU A 496 8.68 13.07 -0.75
C GLU A 496 9.64 12.97 -1.95
N HIS A 497 10.75 12.25 -1.79
CA HIS A 497 11.74 12.08 -2.85
C HIS A 497 11.26 11.17 -4.00
N LEU A 498 10.23 10.34 -3.80
CA LEU A 498 9.62 9.48 -4.81
C LEU A 498 8.49 10.18 -5.56
N ALA A 499 7.69 10.97 -4.86
CA ALA A 499 6.51 11.63 -5.38
C ALA A 499 6.40 13.08 -4.83
N PRO A 500 7.33 13.99 -5.17
CA PRO A 500 7.37 15.33 -4.57
C PRO A 500 6.12 16.15 -4.88
N ALA A 501 5.61 16.10 -6.11
CA ALA A 501 4.41 16.82 -6.50
C ALA A 501 3.19 16.37 -5.70
N ASP A 502 2.93 15.06 -5.65
CA ASP A 502 1.82 14.49 -4.87
C ASP A 502 1.95 14.76 -3.38
N THR A 503 3.17 14.70 -2.84
CA THR A 503 3.45 15.03 -1.44
C THR A 503 3.08 16.48 -1.13
N TYR A 504 3.51 17.44 -1.96
CA TYR A 504 3.18 18.85 -1.73
C TYR A 504 1.69 19.12 -1.86
N ARG A 505 1.01 18.46 -2.79
CA ARG A 505 -0.45 18.52 -2.94
C ARG A 505 -1.15 18.04 -1.67
N ASN A 506 -0.84 16.84 -1.21
CA ASN A 506 -1.48 16.24 -0.05
C ASN A 506 -1.18 16.99 1.26
N MET A 507 0.05 17.46 1.42
CA MET A 507 0.40 18.30 2.57
C MET A 507 -0.27 19.68 2.52
N THR A 508 -0.55 20.23 1.33
CA THR A 508 -1.35 21.46 1.19
C THR A 508 -2.74 21.24 1.76
N ASP A 509 -3.41 20.15 1.40
CA ASP A 509 -4.74 19.78 1.92
C ASP A 509 -4.71 19.62 3.45
N TYR A 510 -3.68 18.97 3.98
CA TYR A 510 -3.49 18.82 5.42
C TYR A 510 -3.40 20.18 6.14
N TYR A 511 -2.52 21.09 5.69
CA TYR A 511 -2.35 22.39 6.36
C TYR A 511 -3.57 23.30 6.20
N LEU A 512 -4.30 23.21 5.09
CA LEU A 512 -5.60 23.88 4.92
C LEU A 512 -6.63 23.38 5.93
N SER A 513 -6.68 22.08 6.20
CA SER A 513 -7.59 21.53 7.22
C SER A 513 -7.28 22.01 8.63
N LYS A 514 -6.03 22.42 8.88
CA LYS A 514 -5.58 23.02 10.15
C LYS A 514 -5.71 24.56 10.17
N GLY A 515 -6.15 25.17 9.07
CA GLY A 515 -6.24 26.62 8.94
C GLY A 515 -4.88 27.33 8.76
N ASP A 516 -3.79 26.59 8.53
CA ASP A 516 -2.46 27.15 8.26
C ASP A 516 -2.32 27.54 6.78
N ILE A 517 -2.96 28.64 6.42
CA ILE A 517 -2.98 29.18 5.06
C ILE A 517 -1.55 29.54 4.57
N ALA A 518 -0.68 30.00 5.48
CA ALA A 518 0.68 30.39 5.11
C ALA A 518 1.50 29.17 4.64
N LYS A 519 1.43 28.07 5.40
CA LYS A 519 2.14 26.84 5.04
C LYS A 519 1.54 26.18 3.81
N ALA A 520 0.23 26.21 3.66
CA ALA A 520 -0.45 25.72 2.46
C ALA A 520 0.01 26.47 1.21
N ARG A 521 0.13 27.80 1.25
CA ARG A 521 0.66 28.60 0.13
C ARG A 521 2.11 28.26 -0.21
N GLU A 522 2.96 28.04 0.79
CA GLU A 522 4.35 27.64 0.56
C GLU A 522 4.42 26.32 -0.23
N LEU A 523 3.64 25.33 0.20
CA LEU A 523 3.62 23.99 -0.43
C LEU A 523 2.99 24.02 -1.83
N HIS A 524 1.90 24.80 -1.97
CA HIS A 524 1.28 25.00 -3.27
C HIS A 524 2.24 25.65 -4.28
N ALA A 525 3.04 26.63 -3.87
CA ALA A 525 4.06 27.24 -4.73
C ALA A 525 5.18 26.24 -5.11
N LYS A 526 5.51 25.28 -4.23
CA LYS A 526 6.44 24.19 -4.58
C LYS A 526 5.83 23.25 -5.62
N PHE A 527 4.56 22.90 -5.46
CA PHE A 527 3.83 22.11 -6.46
C PHE A 527 3.76 22.82 -7.81
N GLU A 528 3.33 24.09 -7.83
CA GLU A 528 3.24 24.90 -9.05
C GLU A 528 4.58 24.97 -9.81
N LYS A 529 5.70 25.05 -9.08
CA LYS A 529 7.03 25.04 -9.69
C LYS A 529 7.37 23.72 -10.40
N LEU A 530 6.87 22.59 -9.87
CA LEU A 530 7.08 21.26 -10.47
C LEU A 530 6.12 21.02 -11.65
N GLU A 531 4.87 21.41 -11.49
CA GLU A 531 3.75 21.11 -12.39
C GLU A 531 2.97 22.39 -12.78
N PRO A 532 3.61 23.37 -13.46
CA PRO A 532 3.01 24.69 -13.65
C PRO A 532 1.73 24.71 -14.49
N THR A 533 1.55 23.71 -15.35
CA THR A 533 0.39 23.58 -16.24
C THR A 533 -0.71 22.69 -15.67
N HIS A 534 -0.48 22.04 -14.54
CA HIS A 534 -1.44 21.13 -13.95
C HIS A 534 -2.70 21.88 -13.48
N ALA A 535 -3.88 21.33 -13.77
CA ALA A 535 -5.16 21.97 -13.45
C ALA A 535 -5.35 22.26 -11.95
N TRP A 536 -4.80 21.39 -11.11
CA TRP A 536 -4.82 21.52 -9.65
C TRP A 536 -4.18 22.84 -9.16
N VAL A 537 -3.20 23.40 -9.89
CA VAL A 537 -2.58 24.69 -9.54
C VAL A 537 -3.62 25.81 -9.48
N THR A 538 -4.44 25.92 -10.54
CA THR A 538 -5.49 26.96 -10.59
C THR A 538 -6.58 26.72 -9.55
N TYR A 539 -7.03 25.47 -9.43
CA TYR A 539 -8.06 25.07 -8.47
C TYR A 539 -7.62 25.34 -7.02
N MET A 540 -6.49 24.79 -6.61
CA MET A 540 -6.04 24.88 -5.23
C MET A 540 -5.62 26.33 -4.87
N GLY A 541 -5.04 27.06 -5.83
CA GLY A 541 -4.80 28.50 -5.65
C GLY A 541 -6.09 29.26 -5.32
N GLY A 542 -7.15 29.03 -6.09
CA GLY A 542 -8.47 29.61 -5.83
C GLY A 542 -9.10 29.16 -4.52
N PHE A 543 -8.93 27.88 -4.13
CA PHE A 543 -9.39 27.37 -2.85
C PHE A 543 -8.65 28.02 -1.67
N ILE A 544 -7.33 28.14 -1.74
CA ILE A 544 -6.50 28.84 -0.74
C ILE A 544 -6.92 30.32 -0.62
N ASP A 545 -7.15 31.01 -1.74
CA ASP A 545 -7.57 32.40 -1.76
C ASP A 545 -8.96 32.57 -1.15
N ALA A 546 -9.89 31.66 -1.44
CA ALA A 546 -11.22 31.64 -0.81
C ALA A 546 -11.12 31.49 0.71
N MET A 547 -10.32 30.53 1.20
CA MET A 547 -10.09 30.33 2.64
C MET A 547 -9.38 31.52 3.30
N ALA A 548 -8.52 32.23 2.56
CA ALA A 548 -7.88 33.47 3.02
C ALA A 548 -8.82 34.71 3.04
N GLY A 549 -10.05 34.56 2.51
CA GLY A 549 -11.02 35.64 2.40
C GLY A 549 -10.88 36.51 1.13
N ASP A 550 -9.95 36.20 0.23
CA ASP A 550 -9.76 36.88 -1.06
C ASP A 550 -10.73 36.37 -2.12
N ARG A 551 -11.99 36.82 -1.99
CA ARG A 551 -13.07 36.37 -2.90
C ARG A 551 -12.83 36.71 -4.37
N GLU A 552 -12.15 37.86 -4.64
CA GLU A 552 -11.87 38.28 -6.03
C GLU A 552 -10.95 37.29 -6.74
N LYS A 553 -9.85 36.89 -6.07
CA LYS A 553 -8.94 35.88 -6.64
C LYS A 553 -9.58 34.51 -6.76
N ALA A 554 -10.40 34.12 -5.79
CA ALA A 554 -11.16 32.86 -5.89
C ALA A 554 -12.09 32.84 -7.11
N PHE A 555 -12.85 33.92 -7.37
CA PHE A 555 -13.68 34.03 -8.59
C PHE A 555 -12.86 34.13 -9.88
N LEU A 556 -11.67 34.74 -9.83
CA LEU A 556 -10.76 34.73 -10.97
C LEU A 556 -10.28 33.32 -11.31
N ALA A 557 -9.99 32.49 -10.28
CA ALA A 557 -9.63 31.10 -10.47
C ALA A 557 -10.78 30.28 -11.11
N ILE A 558 -12.02 30.47 -10.64
CA ILE A 558 -13.21 29.84 -11.26
C ILE A 558 -13.29 30.16 -12.76
N ARG A 559 -13.20 31.47 -13.13
CA ARG A 559 -13.22 31.88 -14.54
C ARG A 559 -12.11 31.24 -15.37
N LYS A 560 -10.89 31.16 -14.83
CA LYS A 560 -9.76 30.49 -15.52
C LYS A 560 -10.03 29.00 -15.73
N ILE A 561 -10.70 28.33 -14.79
CA ILE A 561 -11.07 26.91 -14.93
C ILE A 561 -12.13 26.76 -16.03
N GLU A 562 -13.16 27.64 -16.05
CA GLU A 562 -14.20 27.66 -17.11
C GLU A 562 -13.62 27.89 -18.50
N GLU A 563 -12.68 28.86 -18.62
CA GLU A 563 -12.03 29.20 -19.90
C GLU A 563 -11.11 28.08 -20.44
N ARG A 564 -10.62 27.19 -19.56
CA ARG A 564 -9.68 26.16 -19.93
C ARG A 564 -10.29 24.96 -20.66
N ASN A 565 -11.60 24.86 -20.70
CA ASN A 565 -12.36 23.77 -21.36
C ASN A 565 -11.86 22.35 -20.97
N MET A 566 -11.83 22.09 -19.66
CA MET A 566 -11.32 20.84 -19.11
C MET A 566 -12.35 19.70 -19.08
N GLY A 567 -13.51 19.89 -19.70
CA GLY A 567 -14.61 18.94 -19.63
C GLY A 567 -15.26 18.88 -18.23
N PRO A 568 -16.03 17.83 -17.94
CA PRO A 568 -16.83 17.73 -16.71
C PRO A 568 -16.05 17.79 -15.40
N ILE A 569 -14.76 17.43 -15.38
CA ILE A 569 -13.89 17.52 -14.20
C ILE A 569 -13.78 18.95 -13.66
N ALA A 570 -13.93 19.96 -14.52
CA ALA A 570 -13.92 21.36 -14.13
C ALA A 570 -14.99 21.67 -13.07
N TYR A 571 -16.15 21.00 -13.15
CA TYR A 571 -17.23 21.22 -12.19
C TYR A 571 -16.86 20.83 -10.78
N ASN A 572 -16.10 19.74 -10.60
CA ASN A 572 -15.58 19.36 -9.28
C ASN A 572 -14.68 20.44 -8.69
N TYR A 573 -13.74 20.97 -9.48
CA TYR A 573 -12.82 22.04 -9.02
C TYR A 573 -13.56 23.32 -8.68
N ILE A 574 -14.56 23.71 -9.48
CA ILE A 574 -15.38 24.90 -9.23
C ILE A 574 -16.23 24.69 -7.97
N ALA A 575 -16.85 23.51 -7.81
CA ALA A 575 -17.61 23.17 -6.62
C ALA A 575 -16.75 23.37 -5.34
N TYR A 576 -15.55 22.81 -5.32
CA TYR A 576 -14.69 22.90 -4.14
C TYR A 576 -14.27 24.34 -3.80
N ILE A 577 -14.06 25.22 -4.80
CA ILE A 577 -13.83 26.65 -4.53
C ILE A 577 -15.08 27.29 -3.93
N TYR A 578 -16.29 26.96 -4.40
CA TYR A 578 -17.54 27.46 -3.81
C TYR A 578 -17.73 26.97 -2.36
N HIS A 579 -17.35 25.72 -2.06
CA HIS A 579 -17.31 25.22 -0.68
C HIS A 579 -16.43 26.11 0.21
N ALA A 580 -15.20 26.42 -0.23
CA ALA A 580 -14.28 27.28 0.50
C ALA A 580 -14.80 28.73 0.65
N LEU A 581 -15.57 29.22 -0.33
CA LEU A 581 -16.27 30.51 -0.27
C LEU A 581 -17.49 30.50 0.67
N GLY A 582 -17.92 29.31 1.15
CA GLY A 582 -19.11 29.14 1.99
C GLY A 582 -20.43 29.15 1.21
N ASP A 583 -20.41 29.07 -0.11
CA ASP A 583 -21.60 29.03 -0.99
C ASP A 583 -21.99 27.58 -1.26
N MET A 584 -22.72 26.98 -0.31
CA MET A 584 -23.13 25.57 -0.38
C MET A 584 -24.16 25.31 -1.48
N ASP A 585 -24.93 26.31 -1.92
CA ASP A 585 -25.90 26.13 -3.00
C ASP A 585 -25.18 25.89 -4.32
N ARG A 586 -24.21 26.74 -4.63
CA ARG A 586 -23.36 26.55 -5.81
C ARG A 586 -22.47 25.34 -5.73
N TYR A 587 -21.99 25.00 -4.53
CA TYR A 587 -21.22 23.78 -4.30
C TYR A 587 -22.01 22.54 -4.77
N PHE A 588 -23.23 22.35 -4.29
CA PHE A 588 -24.05 21.21 -4.68
C PHE A 588 -24.60 21.29 -6.12
N GLU A 589 -24.83 22.50 -6.63
CA GLU A 589 -25.18 22.72 -8.04
C GLU A 589 -24.10 22.13 -8.97
N TYR A 590 -22.84 22.52 -8.76
CA TYR A 590 -21.71 22.06 -9.57
C TYR A 590 -21.37 20.59 -9.35
N LEU A 591 -21.54 20.03 -8.15
CA LEU A 591 -21.36 18.60 -7.92
C LEU A 591 -22.42 17.75 -8.64
N ASN A 592 -23.71 18.16 -8.59
CA ASN A 592 -24.74 17.45 -9.32
C ASN A 592 -24.47 17.49 -10.83
N ARG A 593 -24.01 18.63 -11.33
CA ARG A 593 -23.62 18.77 -12.74
C ARG A 593 -22.43 17.89 -13.09
N ALA A 594 -21.44 17.78 -12.21
CA ALA A 594 -20.32 16.87 -12.37
C ALA A 594 -20.77 15.41 -12.47
N MET A 595 -21.76 14.99 -11.68
CA MET A 595 -22.35 13.65 -11.76
C MET A 595 -23.13 13.44 -13.06
N GLU A 596 -23.98 14.39 -13.44
CA GLU A 596 -24.81 14.30 -14.65
C GLU A 596 -23.97 14.19 -15.93
N GLU A 597 -22.77 14.79 -15.92
CA GLU A 597 -21.85 14.79 -17.07
C GLU A 597 -20.69 13.79 -16.90
N HIS A 598 -20.78 12.83 -15.95
CA HIS A 598 -19.79 11.75 -15.71
C HIS A 598 -18.35 12.27 -15.52
N ALA A 599 -18.15 13.18 -14.55
CA ALA A 599 -16.86 13.82 -14.26
C ALA A 599 -15.79 12.87 -13.69
N GLY A 600 -16.07 11.58 -13.60
CA GLY A 600 -15.15 10.54 -13.16
C GLY A 600 -14.89 10.54 -11.65
N PRO A 601 -13.81 9.87 -11.19
CA PRO A 601 -13.59 9.48 -9.78
C PRO A 601 -13.35 10.66 -8.83
N PHE A 602 -13.14 11.86 -9.32
CA PHE A 602 -12.86 13.03 -8.46
C PHE A 602 -14.00 13.40 -7.53
N ILE A 603 -15.23 12.98 -7.83
CA ILE A 603 -16.38 13.21 -6.95
C ILE A 603 -16.23 12.42 -5.64
N THR A 604 -15.54 11.28 -5.64
CA THR A 604 -15.29 10.48 -4.43
C THR A 604 -14.45 11.22 -3.40
N TYR A 605 -13.64 12.22 -3.81
CA TYR A 605 -12.87 13.07 -2.91
C TYR A 605 -13.74 13.75 -1.85
N VAL A 606 -15.01 14.06 -2.17
CA VAL A 606 -16.00 14.60 -1.23
C VAL A 606 -16.24 13.65 -0.05
N MET A 607 -16.15 12.35 -0.29
CA MET A 607 -16.48 11.32 0.69
C MET A 607 -15.46 11.26 1.82
N TYR A 608 -14.19 11.41 1.51
CA TYR A 608 -13.11 11.19 2.46
C TYR A 608 -12.27 12.44 2.79
N SER A 609 -12.30 13.51 1.97
CA SER A 609 -11.46 14.69 2.24
C SER A 609 -11.85 15.42 3.52
N PRO A 610 -10.94 15.61 4.48
CA PRO A 610 -11.20 16.42 5.67
C PRO A 610 -11.50 17.89 5.37
N LEU A 611 -11.04 18.43 4.22
CA LEU A 611 -11.34 19.79 3.77
C LEU A 611 -12.83 20.01 3.52
N LEU A 612 -13.53 18.97 3.14
CA LEU A 612 -14.94 19.01 2.77
C LEU A 612 -15.86 18.46 3.88
N ALA A 613 -15.34 18.36 5.11
CA ALA A 613 -16.09 17.83 6.25
C ALA A 613 -17.44 18.52 6.49
N LYS A 614 -17.48 19.85 6.34
CA LYS A 614 -18.73 20.64 6.50
C LYS A 614 -19.79 20.28 5.46
N ALA A 615 -19.40 19.89 4.25
CA ALA A 615 -20.36 19.48 3.23
C ALA A 615 -21.12 18.21 3.62
N ARG A 616 -20.49 17.32 4.40
CA ARG A 616 -21.11 16.09 4.89
C ARG A 616 -22.21 16.30 5.94
N GLU A 617 -22.26 17.50 6.55
CA GLU A 617 -23.31 17.89 7.51
C GLU A 617 -24.58 18.41 6.79
N ASP A 618 -24.46 18.79 5.51
CA ASP A 618 -25.60 19.29 4.72
C ASP A 618 -26.53 18.12 4.31
N PRO A 619 -27.87 18.26 4.44
CA PRO A 619 -28.82 17.22 4.05
C PRO A 619 -28.66 16.72 2.61
N ARG A 620 -28.30 17.59 1.69
CA ARG A 620 -28.07 17.29 0.26
C ARG A 620 -26.93 16.30 0.04
N TYR A 621 -26.01 16.19 0.98
CA TYR A 621 -24.91 15.24 0.91
C TYR A 621 -25.43 13.78 0.90
N LYS A 622 -26.48 13.48 1.67
CA LYS A 622 -27.06 12.13 1.68
C LYS A 622 -27.62 11.74 0.32
N GLU A 623 -28.29 12.67 -0.34
CA GLU A 623 -28.83 12.45 -1.69
C GLU A 623 -27.71 12.21 -2.71
N LEU A 624 -26.61 12.96 -2.59
CA LEU A 624 -25.43 12.80 -3.42
C LEU A 624 -24.82 11.38 -3.25
N VAL A 625 -24.63 10.95 -2.00
CA VAL A 625 -24.09 9.61 -1.69
C VAL A 625 -25.01 8.49 -2.18
N GLU A 626 -26.31 8.63 -2.04
CA GLU A 626 -27.28 7.65 -2.54
C GLU A 626 -27.24 7.54 -4.07
N LYS A 627 -27.00 8.63 -4.77
CA LYS A 627 -26.82 8.62 -6.23
C LYS A 627 -25.53 7.90 -6.62
N LEU A 628 -24.41 8.15 -5.92
CA LEU A 628 -23.11 7.51 -6.17
C LEU A 628 -23.09 6.00 -5.87
N ARG A 629 -23.99 5.54 -5.01
CA ARG A 629 -24.09 4.11 -4.62
C ARG A 629 -25.02 3.29 -5.51
N ARG A 630 -25.75 3.92 -6.39
CA ARG A 630 -26.67 3.27 -7.37
C ARG A 630 -25.93 2.81 -8.60
#